data_f70b824081c28a1de07673260e09074a
#
_entry.id   f70b824081c28a1de07673260e09074a
#
_cell.length_a   1.000
_cell.length_b   1.000
_cell.length_c   1.000
_cell.angle_alpha   90.00
_cell.angle_beta   90.00
_cell.angle_gamma   90.00
#
_symmetry.space_group_name_H-M   'P 1'
#
loop_
_entity.id
_entity.type
_entity.pdbx_description
1 polymer ?
#
loop_
_entity_poly.entity_id
_entity_poly.type
_entity_poly.pdbx_seq_one_letter_code
_entity_poly.pdbx_strand_id
1 'polypeptide(L)'
;MTTAETNKRDWIALEQQYYQGTFKRFPITLVRGEGARVWDSDGKVYLDFVAGIAVNVLGHCHPAIIEAVQQQVTQLVHVSNLYYNTRQIELAELLAERSGGMRSFFSNSGAEANEGAIKLARKFGRTQRNGAYEIISMQNSFHGRTMATTAATGQASYQATWAPLPDGFKQVPFNDLDAVKEATSAKTVAILVEAVQGEGGIWPASTEFMQGLRAWCDEQNLVLICDEVQAGMGRTGKFFSWENFGARPDIITMAKGLAGGIPIGAMLTGPRTDLFVPGDHGTTFGGNPIACAAGVATVSTIIEQNLLENAAKMGDYWGSKLTALSEKYPFIDSPRGIGLMRAVNVQQDLAPAIVQKALAHGLLLNNLGGKTLRMIPPLILTSADIDEASGLLDQTLAEVAEQAKGRA
;
A
#
# COMPACT_ATOMS: atom_id res chain seq x y z
N MET A 1 32.10 3.03 9.55
CA MET A 1 32.62 2.30 8.37
C MET A 1 32.62 3.28 7.21
N THR A 2 33.77 3.55 6.64
CA THR A 2 33.91 4.52 5.54
C THR A 2 33.38 3.92 4.25
N THR A 3 32.85 4.76 3.35
CA THR A 3 32.25 4.40 2.05
C THR A 3 33.16 3.52 1.15
N ALA A 4 34.49 3.45 1.44
CA ALA A 4 35.46 2.67 0.69
C ALA A 4 35.46 1.16 1.07
N GLU A 5 34.97 0.78 2.26
CA GLU A 5 34.91 -0.64 2.68
C GLU A 5 33.66 -1.36 2.22
N THR A 6 32.58 -0.63 1.90
CA THR A 6 31.31 -1.20 1.41
C THR A 6 31.42 -1.78 0.00
N ASN A 7 32.33 -1.25 -0.85
CA ASN A 7 32.51 -1.68 -2.24
C ASN A 7 33.26 -3.02 -2.43
N LYS A 8 33.79 -3.62 -1.35
CA LYS A 8 34.57 -4.89 -1.44
C LYS A 8 33.75 -6.13 -1.00
N ARG A 9 32.54 -5.96 -0.47
CA ARG A 9 31.71 -7.06 0.01
C ARG A 9 30.73 -7.52 -1.04
N ASP A 10 30.67 -8.81 -1.32
CA ASP A 10 29.58 -9.41 -2.11
C ASP A 10 28.33 -9.52 -1.24
N TRP A 11 27.50 -8.47 -1.27
CA TRP A 11 26.28 -8.38 -0.47
C TRP A 11 25.25 -9.41 -0.87
N ILE A 12 25.23 -9.84 -2.15
CA ILE A 12 24.28 -10.84 -2.65
C ILE A 12 24.66 -12.22 -2.10
N ALA A 13 25.94 -12.59 -2.15
CA ALA A 13 26.42 -13.84 -1.56
C ALA A 13 26.22 -13.88 -0.04
N LEU A 14 26.46 -12.76 0.65
CA LEU A 14 26.22 -12.65 2.10
C LEU A 14 24.73 -12.77 2.45
N GLU A 15 23.85 -12.17 1.65
CA GLU A 15 22.40 -12.31 1.84
C GLU A 15 21.96 -13.78 1.71
N GLN A 16 22.42 -14.48 0.68
CA GLN A 16 22.13 -15.90 0.49
C GLN A 16 22.63 -16.77 1.64
N GLN A 17 23.73 -16.37 2.28
CA GLN A 17 24.30 -17.11 3.42
C GLN A 17 23.55 -16.86 4.74
N TYR A 18 23.12 -15.62 5.01
CA TYR A 18 22.66 -15.21 6.34
C TYR A 18 21.18 -14.84 6.41
N TYR A 19 20.53 -14.60 5.27
CA TYR A 19 19.12 -14.21 5.25
C TYR A 19 18.22 -15.37 4.81
N GLN A 20 17.08 -15.51 5.45
CA GLN A 20 16.11 -16.53 5.05
C GLN A 20 15.55 -16.22 3.66
N GLY A 21 15.63 -17.16 2.71
CA GLY A 21 15.28 -16.99 1.29
C GLY A 21 13.78 -16.86 1.02
N THR A 22 13.14 -15.88 1.66
CA THR A 22 11.69 -15.60 1.50
C THR A 22 11.37 -14.65 0.34
N PHE A 23 12.39 -13.97 -0.19
CA PHE A 23 12.24 -12.97 -1.25
C PHE A 23 13.08 -13.30 -2.48
N LYS A 24 12.47 -13.14 -3.65
CA LYS A 24 13.22 -13.10 -4.92
C LYS A 24 13.63 -11.66 -5.21
N ARG A 25 14.91 -11.32 -4.96
CA ARG A 25 15.43 -9.98 -5.13
C ARG A 25 15.95 -9.74 -6.55
N PHE A 26 15.94 -8.47 -6.99
CA PHE A 26 16.69 -8.05 -8.16
C PHE A 26 18.20 -8.00 -7.81
N PRO A 27 19.11 -8.33 -8.79
CA PRO A 27 20.54 -8.46 -8.51
C PRO A 27 21.26 -7.11 -8.45
N ILE A 28 20.78 -6.20 -7.63
CA ILE A 28 21.37 -4.88 -7.37
C ILE A 28 21.40 -4.63 -5.85
N THR A 29 22.41 -3.91 -5.38
CA THR A 29 22.53 -3.50 -3.98
C THR A 29 22.37 -1.99 -3.89
N LEU A 30 21.20 -1.53 -3.44
CA LEU A 30 20.91 -0.10 -3.27
C LEU A 30 21.55 0.41 -1.98
N VAL A 31 22.25 1.54 -2.05
CA VAL A 31 23.04 2.11 -0.94
C VAL A 31 22.70 3.56 -0.62
N ARG A 32 22.00 4.27 -1.51
CA ARG A 32 21.61 5.66 -1.34
C ARG A 32 20.25 5.91 -1.99
N GLY A 33 19.48 6.85 -1.43
CA GLY A 33 18.26 7.35 -2.02
C GLY A 33 18.10 8.85 -1.77
N GLU A 34 17.49 9.58 -2.74
CA GLU A 34 17.17 11.00 -2.65
C GLU A 34 16.01 11.33 -3.58
N GLY A 35 14.92 11.86 -3.05
CA GLY A 35 13.72 12.13 -3.83
C GLY A 35 13.19 10.88 -4.53
N ALA A 36 12.98 10.92 -5.83
CA ALA A 36 12.52 9.79 -6.63
C ALA A 36 13.67 8.91 -7.18
N ARG A 37 14.90 9.08 -6.69
CA ARG A 37 16.08 8.38 -7.21
C ARG A 37 16.76 7.54 -6.15
N VAL A 38 17.36 6.42 -6.59
CA VAL A 38 18.21 5.56 -5.77
C VAL A 38 19.50 5.23 -6.51
N TRP A 39 20.55 4.89 -5.76
CA TRP A 39 21.86 4.52 -6.28
C TRP A 39 22.25 3.14 -5.77
N ASP A 40 22.81 2.33 -6.65
CA ASP A 40 23.38 1.07 -6.25
C ASP A 40 24.86 1.23 -5.79
N SER A 41 25.44 0.10 -5.36
CA SER A 41 26.85 0.05 -4.88
C SER A 41 27.88 0.37 -5.95
N ASP A 42 27.52 0.31 -7.24
CA ASP A 42 28.40 0.64 -8.36
C ASP A 42 28.23 2.10 -8.81
N GLY A 43 27.35 2.85 -8.13
CA GLY A 43 27.09 4.26 -8.40
C GLY A 43 26.07 4.51 -9.51
N LYS A 44 25.45 3.48 -10.07
CA LYS A 44 24.38 3.64 -11.05
C LYS A 44 23.13 4.21 -10.42
N VAL A 45 22.52 5.16 -11.11
CA VAL A 45 21.28 5.85 -10.70
C VAL A 45 20.06 5.16 -11.31
N TYR A 46 19.01 5.09 -10.53
CA TYR A 46 17.71 4.58 -10.95
C TYR A 46 16.60 5.55 -10.57
N LEU A 47 15.68 5.78 -11.49
CA LEU A 47 14.41 6.44 -11.19
C LEU A 47 13.45 5.42 -10.58
N ASP A 48 12.92 5.70 -9.38
CA ASP A 48 12.15 4.73 -8.59
C ASP A 48 10.64 4.89 -8.79
N PHE A 49 10.06 3.98 -9.59
CA PHE A 49 8.61 3.88 -9.78
C PHE A 49 7.97 2.75 -8.95
N VAL A 50 8.68 2.28 -7.90
CA VAL A 50 8.20 1.30 -6.93
C VAL A 50 8.02 1.92 -5.54
N ALA A 51 8.90 2.84 -5.15
CA ALA A 51 8.89 3.57 -3.88
C ALA A 51 8.76 2.65 -2.65
N GLY A 52 9.49 1.53 -2.64
CA GLY A 52 9.39 0.56 -1.55
C GLY A 52 8.02 -0.12 -1.45
N ILE A 53 7.31 -0.27 -2.57
CA ILE A 53 5.91 -0.72 -2.68
C ILE A 53 4.95 0.30 -2.03
N ALA A 54 4.93 1.52 -2.61
CA ALA A 54 4.11 2.67 -2.17
C ALA A 54 4.40 3.15 -0.73
N VAL A 55 5.60 2.92 -0.21
CA VAL A 55 6.01 3.33 1.14
C VAL A 55 6.61 4.74 1.14
N ASN A 56 7.56 5.03 0.24
CA ASN A 56 8.28 6.30 0.21
C ASN A 56 7.45 7.37 -0.52
N VAL A 57 6.32 7.76 0.08
CA VAL A 57 5.38 8.72 -0.54
C VAL A 57 6.00 10.10 -0.76
N LEU A 58 6.92 10.53 0.11
CA LEU A 58 7.69 11.78 -0.02
C LEU A 58 9.02 11.59 -0.76
N GLY A 59 9.25 10.40 -1.34
CA GLY A 59 10.56 10.03 -1.88
C GLY A 59 11.54 9.59 -0.80
N HIS A 60 12.76 9.25 -1.25
CA HIS A 60 13.82 8.79 -0.38
C HIS A 60 14.45 9.95 0.38
N CYS A 61 14.75 9.74 1.65
CA CYS A 61 15.49 10.67 2.51
C CYS A 61 14.90 12.10 2.50
N HIS A 62 13.57 12.23 2.57
CA HIS A 62 12.94 13.55 2.59
C HIS A 62 13.37 14.33 3.84
N PRO A 63 13.81 15.61 3.70
CA PRO A 63 14.37 16.39 4.81
C PRO A 63 13.47 16.46 6.04
N ALA A 64 12.16 16.66 5.86
CA ALA A 64 11.21 16.73 6.98
C ALA A 64 11.17 15.44 7.82
N ILE A 65 11.25 14.25 7.18
CA ILE A 65 11.28 12.96 7.89
C ILE A 65 12.62 12.79 8.61
N ILE A 66 13.74 13.10 7.93
CA ILE A 66 15.08 13.00 8.53
C ILE A 66 15.15 13.87 9.78
N GLU A 67 14.75 15.12 9.67
CA GLU A 67 14.77 16.08 10.80
C GLU A 67 13.90 15.59 11.97
N ALA A 68 12.66 15.21 11.69
CA ALA A 68 11.73 14.72 12.72
C ALA A 68 12.28 13.50 13.46
N VAL A 69 12.87 12.52 12.73
CA VAL A 69 13.46 11.32 13.31
C VAL A 69 14.72 11.66 14.11
N GLN A 70 15.61 12.50 13.57
CA GLN A 70 16.85 12.92 14.24
C GLN A 70 16.55 13.67 15.53
N GLN A 71 15.59 14.57 15.54
CA GLN A 71 15.17 15.27 16.75
C GLN A 71 14.56 14.30 17.76
N GLN A 72 13.64 13.43 17.33
CA GLN A 72 12.93 12.55 18.23
C GLN A 72 13.83 11.49 18.87
N VAL A 73 14.79 10.91 18.13
CA VAL A 73 15.70 9.88 18.67
C VAL A 73 16.60 10.40 19.78
N THR A 74 16.86 11.72 19.84
CA THR A 74 17.64 12.35 20.92
C THR A 74 16.81 12.70 22.15
N GLN A 75 15.48 12.65 22.07
CA GLN A 75 14.56 13.04 23.16
C GLN A 75 13.95 11.80 23.84
N LEU A 76 13.29 10.96 23.07
CA LEU A 76 12.55 9.80 23.59
C LEU A 76 12.35 8.76 22.51
N VAL A 77 12.89 7.54 22.71
CA VAL A 77 12.81 6.46 21.72
C VAL A 77 11.56 5.60 21.92
N HIS A 78 11.29 5.18 23.18
CA HIS A 78 10.20 4.24 23.48
C HIS A 78 9.78 4.32 24.94
N VAL A 79 8.46 4.28 25.18
CA VAL A 79 7.87 4.24 26.54
C VAL A 79 6.70 3.25 26.66
N SER A 80 6.47 2.44 25.66
CA SER A 80 5.26 1.60 25.48
C SER A 80 3.96 2.42 25.47
N ASN A 81 2.82 1.78 25.66
CA ASN A 81 1.51 2.43 25.79
C ASN A 81 1.04 2.52 27.27
N LEU A 82 1.99 2.49 28.20
CA LEU A 82 1.73 2.72 29.63
C LEU A 82 1.68 4.21 29.98
N TYR A 83 2.31 5.06 29.20
CA TYR A 83 2.40 6.49 29.41
C TYR A 83 1.96 7.26 28.16
N TYR A 84 1.50 8.48 28.33
CA TYR A 84 1.19 9.38 27.23
C TYR A 84 2.48 9.82 26.51
N ASN A 85 2.39 9.94 25.19
CA ASN A 85 3.48 10.36 24.33
C ASN A 85 2.93 11.39 23.34
N THR A 86 3.55 12.56 23.30
CA THR A 86 3.04 13.71 22.55
C THR A 86 2.94 13.43 21.06
N ARG A 87 3.96 12.77 20.46
CA ARG A 87 3.98 12.48 19.04
C ARG A 87 2.87 11.52 18.59
N GLN A 88 2.51 10.58 19.48
CA GLN A 88 1.39 9.68 19.22
C GLN A 88 0.06 10.44 19.19
N ILE A 89 -0.11 11.39 20.10
CA ILE A 89 -1.33 12.20 20.21
C ILE A 89 -1.43 13.16 19.02
N GLU A 90 -0.34 13.84 18.66
CA GLU A 90 -0.25 14.71 17.47
C GLU A 90 -0.62 13.98 16.18
N LEU A 91 -0.08 12.78 15.98
CA LEU A 91 -0.43 11.99 14.80
C LEU A 91 -1.89 11.57 14.81
N ALA A 92 -2.42 11.17 15.99
CA ALA A 92 -3.82 10.81 16.13
C ALA A 92 -4.75 12.00 15.84
N GLU A 93 -4.39 13.22 16.27
CA GLU A 93 -5.12 14.45 15.99
C GLU A 93 -5.15 14.75 14.48
N LEU A 94 -4.00 14.72 13.80
CA LEU A 94 -3.91 14.92 12.35
C LEU A 94 -4.76 13.91 11.56
N LEU A 95 -4.72 12.64 11.97
CA LEU A 95 -5.53 11.59 11.32
C LEU A 95 -7.02 11.76 11.61
N ALA A 96 -7.39 12.20 12.81
CA ALA A 96 -8.78 12.52 13.16
C ALA A 96 -9.31 13.68 12.31
N GLU A 97 -8.55 14.75 12.12
CA GLU A 97 -8.91 15.86 11.24
C GLU A 97 -9.17 15.39 9.80
N ARG A 98 -8.33 14.51 9.27
CA ARG A 98 -8.48 13.99 7.90
C ARG A 98 -9.62 13.00 7.75
N SER A 99 -9.89 12.20 8.77
CA SER A 99 -10.94 11.16 8.74
C SER A 99 -12.31 11.63 9.23
N GLY A 100 -12.45 12.92 9.61
CA GLY A 100 -13.70 13.45 10.15
C GLY A 100 -14.01 12.94 11.57
N GLY A 101 -12.99 12.92 12.44
CA GLY A 101 -13.10 12.64 13.87
C GLY A 101 -12.96 11.18 14.27
N MET A 102 -12.40 10.31 13.41
CA MET A 102 -12.12 8.93 13.80
C MET A 102 -10.97 8.84 14.81
N ARG A 103 -11.03 7.86 15.71
CA ARG A 103 -10.02 7.59 16.73
C ARG A 103 -9.03 6.56 16.26
N SER A 104 -7.75 6.74 16.56
CA SER A 104 -6.65 5.90 16.08
C SER A 104 -6.20 4.87 17.11
N PHE A 105 -5.88 3.67 16.65
CA PHE A 105 -5.02 2.70 17.33
C PHE A 105 -3.79 2.47 16.45
N PHE A 106 -2.59 2.67 17.02
CA PHE A 106 -1.34 2.48 16.28
C PHE A 106 -0.75 1.10 16.49
N SER A 107 -0.17 0.54 15.42
CA SER A 107 0.56 -0.73 15.36
C SER A 107 1.87 -0.56 14.57
N ASN A 108 2.50 -1.64 14.11
CA ASN A 108 3.80 -1.57 13.44
C ASN A 108 3.74 -1.90 11.93
N SER A 109 2.61 -2.39 11.47
CA SER A 109 2.42 -2.84 10.08
C SER A 109 0.96 -2.79 9.65
N GLY A 110 0.74 -2.86 8.32
CA GLY A 110 -0.62 -3.00 7.77
C GLY A 110 -1.31 -4.29 8.17
N ALA A 111 -0.55 -5.39 8.32
CA ALA A 111 -1.10 -6.65 8.80
C ALA A 111 -1.65 -6.50 10.23
N GLU A 112 -0.90 -5.87 11.13
CA GLU A 112 -1.37 -5.61 12.51
C GLU A 112 -2.55 -4.64 12.54
N ALA A 113 -2.58 -3.64 11.68
CA ALA A 113 -3.73 -2.73 11.55
C ALA A 113 -4.99 -3.50 11.12
N ASN A 114 -4.86 -4.39 10.13
CA ASN A 114 -5.96 -5.25 9.69
C ASN A 114 -6.37 -6.29 10.75
N GLU A 115 -5.43 -6.86 11.52
CA GLU A 115 -5.74 -7.70 12.69
C GLU A 115 -6.60 -6.93 13.72
N GLY A 116 -6.23 -5.68 13.99
CA GLY A 116 -7.02 -4.79 14.85
C GLY A 116 -8.43 -4.59 14.33
N ALA A 117 -8.58 -4.31 13.02
CA ALA A 117 -9.88 -4.12 12.36
C ALA A 117 -10.74 -5.39 12.38
N ILE A 118 -10.14 -6.57 12.12
CA ILE A 118 -10.80 -7.88 12.20
C ILE A 118 -11.31 -8.14 13.63
N LYS A 119 -10.46 -7.90 14.64
CA LYS A 119 -10.85 -8.06 16.06
C LYS A 119 -11.96 -7.10 16.45
N LEU A 120 -11.89 -5.84 16.02
CA LEU A 120 -12.89 -4.83 16.31
C LEU A 120 -14.24 -5.16 15.65
N ALA A 121 -14.23 -5.59 14.40
CA ALA A 121 -15.42 -6.07 13.70
C ALA A 121 -16.06 -7.27 14.42
N ARG A 122 -15.26 -8.26 14.85
CA ARG A 122 -15.77 -9.41 15.63
C ARG A 122 -16.32 -8.99 17.01
N LYS A 123 -15.72 -7.98 17.66
CA LYS A 123 -16.27 -7.41 18.89
C LYS A 123 -17.61 -6.72 18.62
N PHE A 124 -17.73 -5.95 17.53
CA PHE A 124 -19.00 -5.38 17.08
C PHE A 124 -20.06 -6.49 16.87
N GLY A 125 -19.69 -7.57 16.18
CA GLY A 125 -20.59 -8.69 15.96
C GLY A 125 -21.07 -9.33 17.26
N ARG A 126 -20.16 -9.51 18.22
CA ARG A 126 -20.51 -10.08 19.53
C ARG A 126 -21.46 -9.21 20.32
N THR A 127 -21.30 -7.86 20.25
CA THR A 127 -22.08 -6.92 21.07
C THR A 127 -23.33 -6.41 20.37
N GLN A 128 -23.34 -6.31 19.04
CA GLN A 128 -24.38 -5.64 18.25
C GLN A 128 -25.10 -6.56 17.23
N ARG A 129 -24.59 -7.79 16.99
CA ARG A 129 -25.10 -8.70 15.95
C ARG A 129 -25.14 -10.18 16.40
N ASN A 130 -25.57 -10.45 17.63
CA ASN A 130 -25.82 -11.81 18.14
C ASN A 130 -24.65 -12.79 17.94
N GLY A 131 -23.41 -12.33 18.06
CA GLY A 131 -22.21 -13.15 17.93
C GLY A 131 -21.75 -13.37 16.47
N ALA A 132 -22.22 -12.59 15.50
CA ALA A 132 -21.73 -12.63 14.13
C ALA A 132 -20.21 -12.36 14.09
N TYR A 133 -19.48 -13.09 13.21
CA TYR A 133 -18.00 -13.03 13.17
C TYR A 133 -17.40 -13.20 11.78
N GLU A 134 -18.23 -13.54 10.78
CA GLU A 134 -17.77 -13.74 9.41
C GLU A 134 -17.48 -12.39 8.74
N ILE A 135 -16.37 -12.34 8.00
CA ILE A 135 -15.94 -11.16 7.23
C ILE A 135 -15.90 -11.54 5.76
N ILE A 136 -16.55 -10.74 4.91
CA ILE A 136 -16.46 -10.86 3.46
C ILE A 136 -15.31 -9.99 2.98
N SER A 137 -14.39 -10.55 2.19
CA SER A 137 -13.34 -9.84 1.48
C SER A 137 -13.40 -10.12 -0.02
N MET A 138 -12.56 -9.45 -0.80
CA MET A 138 -12.61 -9.54 -2.26
C MET A 138 -11.57 -10.54 -2.78
N GLN A 139 -11.91 -11.28 -3.83
CA GLN A 139 -10.93 -12.07 -4.60
C GLN A 139 -9.81 -11.16 -5.11
N ASN A 140 -8.59 -11.68 -5.20
CA ASN A 140 -7.37 -10.97 -5.56
C ASN A 140 -6.95 -9.85 -4.58
N SER A 141 -7.62 -9.67 -3.45
CA SER A 141 -7.22 -8.72 -2.42
C SER A 141 -5.94 -9.15 -1.70
N PHE A 142 -5.31 -8.20 -0.99
CA PHE A 142 -4.18 -8.48 -0.13
C PHE A 142 -4.28 -7.67 1.17
N HIS A 143 -4.38 -8.36 2.32
CA HIS A 143 -4.59 -7.72 3.62
C HIS A 143 -3.47 -8.00 4.64
N GLY A 144 -2.47 -8.80 4.28
CA GLY A 144 -1.31 -9.06 5.15
C GLY A 144 -0.84 -10.51 5.16
N ARG A 145 0.14 -10.81 6.03
CA ARG A 145 0.82 -12.11 6.15
C ARG A 145 0.68 -12.78 7.51
N THR A 146 -0.09 -12.22 8.46
CA THR A 146 -0.49 -12.92 9.68
C THR A 146 -1.59 -13.94 9.35
N MET A 147 -1.85 -14.88 10.24
CA MET A 147 -2.78 -15.98 9.94
C MET A 147 -4.20 -15.49 9.60
N ALA A 148 -4.76 -14.50 10.36
CA ALA A 148 -6.09 -13.99 10.04
C ALA A 148 -6.09 -13.08 8.81
N THR A 149 -5.06 -12.25 8.59
CA THR A 149 -4.97 -11.43 7.38
C THR A 149 -4.69 -12.27 6.13
N THR A 150 -3.99 -13.40 6.25
CA THR A 150 -3.85 -14.39 5.17
C THR A 150 -5.20 -15.04 4.85
N ALA A 151 -5.99 -15.40 5.87
CA ALA A 151 -7.34 -15.92 5.68
C ALA A 151 -8.28 -14.90 5.01
N ALA A 152 -8.12 -13.60 5.32
CA ALA A 152 -8.86 -12.51 4.69
C ALA A 152 -8.37 -12.19 3.26
N THR A 153 -7.10 -12.47 2.92
CA THR A 153 -6.52 -12.21 1.60
C THR A 153 -7.12 -13.12 0.54
N GLY A 154 -7.69 -12.54 -0.52
CA GLY A 154 -8.41 -13.25 -1.58
C GLY A 154 -7.52 -13.91 -2.64
N GLN A 155 -6.35 -14.44 -2.26
CA GLN A 155 -5.38 -15.06 -3.17
C GLN A 155 -5.08 -16.49 -2.69
N ALA A 156 -5.61 -17.49 -3.38
CA ALA A 156 -5.51 -18.91 -3.01
C ALA A 156 -4.04 -19.38 -2.87
N SER A 157 -3.12 -18.84 -3.67
CA SER A 157 -1.69 -19.19 -3.59
C SER A 157 -1.05 -18.82 -2.24
N TYR A 158 -1.52 -17.74 -1.61
CA TYR A 158 -1.04 -17.35 -0.28
C TYR A 158 -1.66 -18.17 0.84
N GLN A 159 -2.89 -18.64 0.64
CA GLN A 159 -3.62 -19.41 1.64
C GLN A 159 -3.18 -20.89 1.70
N ALA A 160 -2.93 -21.49 0.54
CA ALA A 160 -2.68 -22.94 0.40
C ALA A 160 -1.51 -23.44 1.26
N THR A 161 -0.45 -22.64 1.39
CA THR A 161 0.75 -23.02 2.16
C THR A 161 0.49 -23.09 3.67
N TRP A 162 -0.52 -22.36 4.18
CA TRP A 162 -0.70 -22.13 5.61
C TRP A 162 -1.98 -22.75 6.18
N ALA A 163 -2.66 -23.57 5.39
CA ALA A 163 -3.87 -24.26 5.85
C ALA A 163 -3.55 -25.23 7.02
N PRO A 164 -4.44 -25.36 8.05
CA PRO A 164 -5.72 -24.68 8.18
C PRO A 164 -5.57 -23.22 8.65
N LEU A 165 -6.34 -22.32 8.03
CA LEU A 165 -6.41 -20.92 8.39
C LEU A 165 -7.56 -20.65 9.37
N PRO A 166 -7.56 -19.51 10.11
CA PRO A 166 -8.69 -19.12 10.95
C PRO A 166 -10.00 -19.03 10.17
N ASP A 167 -11.07 -19.54 10.75
CA ASP A 167 -12.42 -19.54 10.18
C ASP A 167 -13.06 -18.14 10.14
N GLY A 168 -14.11 -18.01 9.32
CA GLY A 168 -14.96 -16.84 9.27
C GLY A 168 -14.55 -15.82 8.20
N PHE A 169 -13.87 -16.26 7.13
CA PHE A 169 -13.56 -15.42 5.98
C PHE A 169 -14.18 -16.01 4.71
N LYS A 170 -14.83 -15.13 3.90
CA LYS A 170 -15.42 -15.47 2.61
C LYS A 170 -14.88 -14.51 1.56
N GLN A 171 -14.45 -15.02 0.40
CA GLN A 171 -13.99 -14.20 -0.71
C GLN A 171 -15.03 -14.22 -1.83
N VAL A 172 -15.37 -13.01 -2.33
CA VAL A 172 -16.30 -12.79 -3.45
C VAL A 172 -15.62 -12.01 -4.58
N PRO A 173 -16.11 -12.08 -5.82
CA PRO A 173 -15.57 -11.27 -6.90
C PRO A 173 -15.56 -9.78 -6.58
N PHE A 174 -14.48 -9.10 -6.96
CA PHE A 174 -14.36 -7.64 -6.81
C PHE A 174 -15.27 -6.94 -7.84
N ASN A 175 -15.88 -5.81 -7.46
CA ASN A 175 -16.87 -5.08 -8.26
C ASN A 175 -18.18 -5.85 -8.53
N ASP A 176 -18.49 -6.86 -7.72
CA ASP A 176 -19.74 -7.64 -7.81
C ASP A 176 -20.53 -7.48 -6.50
N LEU A 177 -21.45 -6.53 -6.47
CA LEU A 177 -22.29 -6.25 -5.30
C LEU A 177 -23.31 -7.39 -5.04
N ASP A 178 -23.78 -8.06 -6.07
CA ASP A 178 -24.75 -9.15 -5.92
C ASP A 178 -24.09 -10.36 -5.27
N ALA A 179 -22.84 -10.68 -5.65
CA ALA A 179 -22.08 -11.71 -4.98
C ALA A 179 -21.83 -11.39 -3.48
N VAL A 180 -21.62 -10.11 -3.13
CA VAL A 180 -21.52 -9.69 -1.72
C VAL A 180 -22.83 -9.93 -0.97
N LYS A 181 -23.98 -9.57 -1.58
CA LYS A 181 -25.31 -9.76 -1.00
C LYS A 181 -25.62 -11.25 -0.79
N GLU A 182 -25.34 -12.07 -1.78
CA GLU A 182 -25.53 -13.54 -1.71
C GLU A 182 -24.65 -14.20 -0.63
N ALA A 183 -23.42 -13.76 -0.47
CA ALA A 183 -22.51 -14.28 0.54
C ALA A 183 -22.87 -13.81 1.96
N THR A 184 -23.68 -12.75 2.09
CA THR A 184 -24.09 -12.18 3.38
C THR A 184 -25.03 -13.13 4.10
N SER A 185 -24.78 -13.40 5.37
CA SER A 185 -25.57 -14.27 6.23
C SER A 185 -25.80 -13.64 7.61
N ALA A 186 -26.60 -14.27 8.44
CA ALA A 186 -26.74 -13.89 9.86
C ALA A 186 -25.41 -13.90 10.62
N LYS A 187 -24.41 -14.65 10.15
CA LYS A 187 -23.07 -14.71 10.75
C LYS A 187 -22.13 -13.61 10.23
N THR A 188 -22.48 -12.91 9.16
CA THR A 188 -21.64 -11.85 8.57
C THR A 188 -21.65 -10.63 9.47
N VAL A 189 -20.48 -10.07 9.75
CA VAL A 189 -20.31 -8.88 10.59
C VAL A 189 -19.67 -7.71 9.84
N ALA A 190 -18.83 -7.98 8.86
CA ALA A 190 -18.09 -6.91 8.17
C ALA A 190 -17.81 -7.27 6.70
N ILE A 191 -17.56 -6.21 5.93
CA ILE A 191 -16.97 -6.28 4.59
C ILE A 191 -15.62 -5.57 4.65
N LEU A 192 -14.56 -6.24 4.17
CA LEU A 192 -13.20 -5.71 4.08
C LEU A 192 -12.84 -5.52 2.60
N VAL A 193 -12.51 -4.29 2.22
CA VAL A 193 -12.26 -3.91 0.83
C VAL A 193 -11.08 -2.96 0.68
N GLU A 194 -10.31 -3.10 -0.39
CA GLU A 194 -9.41 -2.08 -0.93
C GLU A 194 -10.18 -1.27 -1.97
N ALA A 195 -10.25 0.06 -1.88
CA ALA A 195 -10.91 0.88 -2.90
C ALA A 195 -10.16 0.87 -4.25
N VAL A 196 -8.86 0.56 -4.21
CA VAL A 196 -8.05 0.17 -5.37
C VAL A 196 -7.23 -1.05 -4.96
N GLN A 197 -7.49 -2.22 -5.55
CA GLN A 197 -6.72 -3.43 -5.25
C GLN A 197 -5.27 -3.26 -5.68
N GLY A 198 -4.35 -3.28 -4.70
CA GLY A 198 -2.93 -3.07 -4.96
C GLY A 198 -2.22 -4.27 -5.55
N GLU A 199 -2.16 -5.35 -4.80
CA GLU A 199 -1.51 -6.61 -5.21
C GLU A 199 -2.34 -7.42 -6.21
N GLY A 200 -3.62 -7.12 -6.33
CA GLY A 200 -4.52 -7.73 -7.33
C GLY A 200 -4.33 -7.20 -8.75
N GLY A 201 -3.49 -6.18 -8.98
CA GLY A 201 -3.22 -5.66 -10.33
C GLY A 201 -3.58 -4.20 -10.58
N ILE A 202 -3.71 -3.40 -9.55
CA ILE A 202 -4.13 -1.98 -9.62
C ILE A 202 -5.52 -1.85 -10.27
N TRP A 203 -6.49 -2.50 -9.66
CA TRP A 203 -7.88 -2.41 -10.11
C TRP A 203 -8.68 -1.46 -9.21
N PRO A 204 -9.14 -0.31 -9.73
CA PRO A 204 -10.08 0.55 -9.01
C PRO A 204 -11.44 -0.12 -8.83
N ALA A 205 -12.07 0.13 -7.70
CA ALA A 205 -13.49 -0.14 -7.54
C ALA A 205 -14.31 0.74 -8.49
N SER A 206 -15.52 0.34 -8.81
CA SER A 206 -16.50 1.26 -9.39
C SER A 206 -17.17 2.11 -8.29
N THR A 207 -17.63 3.28 -8.64
CA THR A 207 -18.36 4.15 -7.71
C THR A 207 -19.63 3.45 -7.22
N GLU A 208 -20.35 2.78 -8.14
CA GLU A 208 -21.58 2.05 -7.85
C GLU A 208 -21.33 0.91 -6.86
N PHE A 209 -20.20 0.19 -7.01
CA PHE A 209 -19.82 -0.89 -6.09
C PHE A 209 -19.54 -0.34 -4.69
N MET A 210 -18.69 0.66 -4.56
CA MET A 210 -18.31 1.21 -3.25
C MET A 210 -19.52 1.84 -2.53
N GLN A 211 -20.36 2.62 -3.24
CA GLN A 211 -21.58 3.18 -2.67
C GLN A 211 -22.60 2.08 -2.34
N GLY A 212 -22.70 1.06 -3.17
CA GLY A 212 -23.52 -0.12 -2.92
C GLY A 212 -23.08 -0.89 -1.68
N LEU A 213 -21.76 -1.07 -1.47
CA LEU A 213 -21.21 -1.67 -0.24
C LEU A 213 -21.60 -0.86 1.00
N ARG A 214 -21.49 0.49 0.92
CA ARG A 214 -21.88 1.35 2.04
C ARG A 214 -23.35 1.21 2.36
N ALA A 215 -24.21 1.33 1.35
CA ALA A 215 -25.65 1.20 1.52
C ALA A 215 -26.04 -0.19 2.08
N TRP A 216 -25.44 -1.25 1.56
CA TRP A 216 -25.67 -2.61 2.06
C TRP A 216 -25.22 -2.81 3.50
N CYS A 217 -24.05 -2.27 3.86
CA CYS A 217 -23.58 -2.31 5.23
C CYS A 217 -24.54 -1.56 6.18
N ASP A 218 -25.08 -0.43 5.77
CA ASP A 218 -26.06 0.33 6.56
C ASP A 218 -27.36 -0.45 6.73
N GLU A 219 -27.91 -1.00 5.63
CA GLU A 219 -29.14 -1.80 5.64
C GLU A 219 -29.02 -3.04 6.51
N GLN A 220 -27.91 -3.77 6.38
CA GLN A 220 -27.69 -5.03 7.07
C GLN A 220 -27.00 -4.88 8.43
N ASN A 221 -26.75 -3.65 8.90
CA ASN A 221 -25.98 -3.34 10.11
C ASN A 221 -24.59 -4.03 10.13
N LEU A 222 -23.87 -4.03 8.99
CA LEU A 222 -22.50 -4.54 8.86
C LEU A 222 -21.49 -3.42 9.07
N VAL A 223 -20.25 -3.79 9.37
CA VAL A 223 -19.11 -2.86 9.42
C VAL A 223 -18.44 -2.83 8.05
N LEU A 224 -18.26 -1.64 7.47
CA LEU A 224 -17.44 -1.45 6.28
C LEU A 224 -16.02 -1.10 6.71
N ILE A 225 -15.05 -1.96 6.36
CA ILE A 225 -13.62 -1.76 6.60
C ILE A 225 -12.96 -1.43 5.26
N CYS A 226 -12.31 -0.26 5.17
CA CYS A 226 -11.51 0.09 4.01
C CYS A 226 -10.01 -0.07 4.33
N ASP A 227 -9.35 -0.95 3.58
CA ASP A 227 -7.90 -1.13 3.64
C ASP A 227 -7.20 -0.07 2.79
N GLU A 228 -6.69 0.96 3.47
CA GLU A 228 -5.96 2.09 2.88
C GLU A 228 -4.43 1.91 2.96
N VAL A 229 -3.96 0.71 3.29
CA VAL A 229 -2.53 0.42 3.49
C VAL A 229 -1.69 0.75 2.25
N GLN A 230 -2.20 0.47 1.05
CA GLN A 230 -1.48 0.79 -0.19
C GLN A 230 -2.05 2.00 -0.94
N ALA A 231 -3.36 2.20 -0.93
CA ALA A 231 -4.04 3.21 -1.73
C ALA A 231 -4.24 4.56 -1.02
N GLY A 232 -4.06 4.61 0.30
CA GLY A 232 -4.18 5.83 1.10
C GLY A 232 -2.97 6.76 1.00
N MET A 233 -2.92 7.73 1.91
CA MET A 233 -1.82 8.69 2.05
C MET A 233 -1.54 9.49 0.79
N GLY A 234 -2.58 9.91 0.07
CA GLY A 234 -2.44 10.76 -1.11
C GLY A 234 -2.24 10.02 -2.43
N ARG A 235 -2.00 8.70 -2.39
CA ARG A 235 -1.64 7.88 -3.55
C ARG A 235 -2.59 8.03 -4.74
N THR A 236 -3.90 8.14 -4.47
CA THR A 236 -4.96 8.26 -5.47
C THR A 236 -5.39 9.70 -5.77
N GLY A 237 -4.65 10.71 -5.29
CA GLY A 237 -5.03 12.12 -5.40
C GLY A 237 -6.00 12.63 -4.32
N LYS A 238 -6.41 11.74 -3.41
CA LYS A 238 -7.16 12.03 -2.19
C LYS A 238 -6.40 11.50 -0.99
N PHE A 239 -6.65 12.02 0.22
CA PHE A 239 -5.94 11.55 1.41
C PHE A 239 -6.25 10.07 1.67
N PHE A 240 -7.51 9.68 1.61
CA PHE A 240 -7.97 8.30 1.58
C PHE A 240 -8.51 7.94 0.19
N SER A 241 -8.25 6.72 -0.27
CA SER A 241 -8.70 6.28 -1.60
C SER A 241 -10.23 6.18 -1.72
N TRP A 242 -10.94 5.83 -0.62
CA TRP A 242 -12.40 5.75 -0.59
C TRP A 242 -13.09 7.09 -0.89
N GLU A 243 -12.41 8.23 -0.67
CA GLU A 243 -12.96 9.56 -0.96
C GLU A 243 -13.27 9.76 -2.45
N ASN A 244 -12.56 9.05 -3.35
CA ASN A 244 -12.84 9.08 -4.79
C ASN A 244 -14.21 8.50 -5.13
N PHE A 245 -14.79 7.71 -4.25
CA PHE A 245 -16.05 6.96 -4.48
C PHE A 245 -17.19 7.42 -3.58
N GLY A 246 -16.95 8.30 -2.61
CA GLY A 246 -17.95 8.82 -1.69
C GLY A 246 -18.53 7.78 -0.71
N ALA A 247 -17.83 6.68 -0.47
CA ALA A 247 -18.28 5.58 0.38
C ALA A 247 -17.49 5.55 1.70
N ARG A 248 -17.88 6.38 2.67
CA ARG A 248 -17.19 6.50 3.96
C ARG A 248 -17.25 5.19 4.75
N PRO A 249 -16.11 4.59 5.12
CA PRO A 249 -16.08 3.36 5.93
C PRO A 249 -16.29 3.63 7.42
N ASP A 250 -16.59 2.56 8.17
CA ASP A 250 -16.65 2.57 9.64
C ASP A 250 -15.26 2.40 10.25
N ILE A 251 -14.36 1.65 9.58
CA ILE A 251 -12.98 1.42 10.00
C ILE A 251 -12.06 1.63 8.79
N ILE A 252 -10.93 2.28 9.02
CA ILE A 252 -9.86 2.49 8.04
C ILE A 252 -8.58 1.85 8.58
N THR A 253 -7.85 1.10 7.75
CA THR A 253 -6.51 0.61 8.10
C THR A 253 -5.45 1.26 7.24
N MET A 254 -4.33 1.63 7.83
CA MET A 254 -3.24 2.38 7.20
C MET A 254 -1.88 1.79 7.58
N ALA A 255 -0.89 1.98 6.73
CA ALA A 255 0.52 1.71 6.99
C ALA A 255 1.37 2.34 5.88
N LYS A 256 2.42 1.64 5.42
CA LYS A 256 3.26 2.03 4.26
C LYS A 256 3.58 3.52 4.22
N GLY A 257 2.86 4.29 3.40
CA GLY A 257 3.06 5.73 3.23
C GLY A 257 2.85 6.58 4.49
N LEU A 258 2.31 6.02 5.58
CA LEU A 258 1.95 6.79 6.78
C LEU A 258 3.16 7.46 7.46
N ALA A 259 4.34 6.84 7.44
CA ALA A 259 5.56 7.40 8.04
C ALA A 259 6.78 7.34 7.10
N GLY A 260 6.54 7.34 5.78
CA GLY A 260 7.58 7.55 4.76
C GLY A 260 8.80 6.61 4.84
N GLY A 261 8.62 5.37 5.29
CA GLY A 261 9.67 4.36 5.40
C GLY A 261 9.90 3.85 6.81
N ILE A 262 9.46 4.55 7.85
CA ILE A 262 9.52 4.08 9.24
C ILE A 262 8.33 3.14 9.50
N PRO A 263 8.56 1.93 10.08
CA PRO A 263 7.48 0.97 10.33
C PRO A 263 6.38 1.53 11.26
N ILE A 264 5.17 1.57 10.75
CA ILE A 264 3.95 1.98 11.47
C ILE A 264 2.73 1.36 10.79
N GLY A 265 1.70 1.06 11.57
CA GLY A 265 0.34 0.80 11.14
C GLY A 265 -0.64 1.63 11.96
N ALA A 266 -1.79 1.88 11.43
CA ALA A 266 -2.89 2.53 12.15
C ALA A 266 -4.22 1.92 11.75
N MET A 267 -5.10 1.75 12.73
CA MET A 267 -6.52 1.47 12.54
C MET A 267 -7.29 2.68 13.06
N LEU A 268 -8.14 3.26 12.21
CA LEU A 268 -9.02 4.36 12.59
C LEU A 268 -10.44 3.82 12.72
N THR A 269 -11.14 4.24 13.76
CA THR A 269 -12.51 3.79 14.04
C THR A 269 -13.45 4.96 14.24
N GLY A 270 -14.61 4.90 13.56
CA GLY A 270 -15.70 5.86 13.76
C GLY A 270 -16.53 5.56 15.02
N PRO A 271 -17.44 6.48 15.40
CA PRO A 271 -18.19 6.36 16.66
C PRO A 271 -18.98 5.06 16.80
N ARG A 272 -19.47 4.51 15.71
CA ARG A 272 -20.26 3.26 15.69
C ARG A 272 -19.43 2.04 16.07
N THR A 273 -18.14 2.06 15.77
CA THR A 273 -17.21 0.94 15.96
C THR A 273 -16.16 1.19 17.04
N ASP A 274 -16.20 2.32 17.76
CA ASP A 274 -15.29 2.63 18.87
C ASP A 274 -15.65 1.83 20.13
N LEU A 275 -15.38 0.54 20.09
CA LEU A 275 -15.81 -0.44 21.09
C LEU A 275 -14.67 -1.03 21.92
N PHE A 276 -13.40 -0.81 21.56
CA PHE A 276 -12.30 -1.32 22.36
C PHE A 276 -12.25 -0.66 23.75
N VAL A 277 -12.02 -1.49 24.76
CA VAL A 277 -11.76 -1.06 26.11
C VAL A 277 -10.39 -1.58 26.56
N PRO A 278 -9.80 -1.00 27.63
CA PRO A 278 -8.50 -1.46 28.13
C PRO A 278 -8.46 -2.99 28.33
N GLY A 279 -7.44 -3.64 27.76
CA GLY A 279 -7.27 -5.09 27.78
C GLY A 279 -7.76 -5.85 26.54
N ASP A 280 -8.56 -5.26 25.66
CA ASP A 280 -9.06 -5.94 24.44
C ASP A 280 -7.98 -6.14 23.39
N HIS A 281 -7.10 -5.17 23.23
CA HIS A 281 -6.04 -5.18 22.26
C HIS A 281 -4.83 -4.39 22.76
N GLY A 282 -3.65 -4.64 22.17
CA GLY A 282 -2.43 -3.95 22.59
C GLY A 282 -1.25 -4.24 21.65
N THR A 283 -0.22 -3.45 21.82
CA THR A 283 1.04 -3.56 21.09
C THR A 283 2.17 -2.98 21.94
N THR A 284 3.36 -3.54 21.87
CA THR A 284 4.51 -3.01 22.59
C THR A 284 5.07 -1.77 21.90
N PHE A 285 5.32 -1.85 20.58
CA PHE A 285 6.01 -0.81 19.81
C PHE A 285 5.08 0.12 19.03
N GLY A 286 3.83 -0.28 18.79
CA GLY A 286 2.89 0.53 18.02
C GLY A 286 2.64 1.89 18.65
N GLY A 287 2.76 2.95 17.86
CA GLY A 287 2.65 4.33 18.33
C GLY A 287 3.89 4.85 19.05
N ASN A 288 5.07 4.25 18.85
CA ASN A 288 6.30 4.76 19.45
C ASN A 288 6.64 6.17 18.95
N PRO A 289 7.37 6.97 19.77
CA PRO A 289 7.66 8.37 19.44
C PRO A 289 8.33 8.59 18.11
N ILE A 290 9.28 7.72 17.71
CA ILE A 290 10.02 7.88 16.44
C ILE A 290 9.10 7.67 15.23
N ALA A 291 8.32 6.58 15.23
CA ALA A 291 7.41 6.28 14.14
C ALA A 291 6.31 7.36 14.02
N CYS A 292 5.78 7.83 15.15
CA CYS A 292 4.78 8.88 15.16
C CYS A 292 5.35 10.24 14.74
N ALA A 293 6.58 10.60 15.13
CA ALA A 293 7.24 11.82 14.66
C ALA A 293 7.42 11.81 13.13
N ALA A 294 7.86 10.68 12.57
CA ALA A 294 7.94 10.48 11.13
C ALA A 294 6.55 10.57 10.46
N GLY A 295 5.51 10.00 11.11
CA GLY A 295 4.12 10.07 10.64
C GLY A 295 3.59 11.50 10.62
N VAL A 296 3.81 12.28 11.69
CA VAL A 296 3.45 13.71 11.74
C VAL A 296 4.12 14.46 10.61
N ALA A 297 5.45 14.30 10.44
CA ALA A 297 6.19 14.96 9.37
C ALA A 297 5.66 14.58 7.98
N THR A 298 5.32 13.30 7.78
CA THR A 298 4.81 12.81 6.49
C THR A 298 3.43 13.39 6.18
N VAL A 299 2.48 13.33 7.13
CA VAL A 299 1.11 13.83 6.93
C VAL A 299 1.14 15.35 6.71
N SER A 300 1.87 16.10 7.55
CA SER A 300 2.00 17.56 7.40
C SER A 300 2.59 17.95 6.05
N THR A 301 3.67 17.28 5.61
CA THR A 301 4.30 17.57 4.31
C THR A 301 3.35 17.29 3.13
N ILE A 302 2.59 16.19 3.15
CA ILE A 302 1.60 15.90 2.10
C ILE A 302 0.60 17.04 1.96
N ILE A 303 0.16 17.60 3.08
CA ILE A 303 -0.85 18.66 3.12
C ILE A 303 -0.24 20.02 2.71
N GLU A 304 0.86 20.41 3.34
CA GLU A 304 1.50 21.71 3.16
C GLU A 304 2.05 21.90 1.74
N GLN A 305 2.55 20.83 1.13
CA GLN A 305 3.07 20.85 -0.24
C GLN A 305 2.04 20.52 -1.31
N ASN A 306 0.73 20.39 -0.95
CA ASN A 306 -0.35 20.07 -1.88
C ASN A 306 -0.10 18.78 -2.69
N LEU A 307 0.51 17.75 -2.07
CA LEU A 307 0.88 16.52 -2.78
C LEU A 307 -0.31 15.68 -3.21
N LEU A 308 -1.51 15.92 -2.66
CA LEU A 308 -2.75 15.29 -3.15
C LEU A 308 -3.07 15.75 -4.57
N GLU A 309 -3.03 17.07 -4.81
CA GLU A 309 -3.26 17.65 -6.13
C GLU A 309 -2.15 17.24 -7.11
N ASN A 310 -0.88 17.24 -6.64
CA ASN A 310 0.24 16.78 -7.45
C ASN A 310 0.06 15.31 -7.86
N ALA A 311 -0.34 14.43 -6.96
CA ALA A 311 -0.58 13.02 -7.25
C ALA A 311 -1.71 12.82 -8.27
N ALA A 312 -2.77 13.60 -8.19
CA ALA A 312 -3.85 13.57 -9.19
C ALA A 312 -3.32 14.02 -10.56
N LYS A 313 -2.72 15.22 -10.64
CA LYS A 313 -2.22 15.82 -11.88
C LYS A 313 -1.12 14.98 -12.55
N MET A 314 -0.12 14.55 -11.77
CA MET A 314 0.96 13.73 -12.29
C MET A 314 0.49 12.32 -12.63
N GLY A 315 -0.48 11.81 -11.88
CA GLY A 315 -1.13 10.54 -12.18
C GLY A 315 -1.86 10.53 -13.52
N ASP A 316 -2.61 11.59 -13.82
CA ASP A 316 -3.30 11.75 -15.12
C ASP A 316 -2.29 11.92 -16.26
N TYR A 317 -1.22 12.70 -16.02
CA TYR A 317 -0.14 12.85 -16.98
C TYR A 317 0.55 11.52 -17.26
N TRP A 318 0.88 10.74 -16.23
CA TRP A 318 1.44 9.39 -16.39
C TRP A 318 0.47 8.45 -17.10
N GLY A 319 -0.83 8.51 -16.76
CA GLY A 319 -1.87 7.76 -17.45
C GLY A 319 -1.92 8.03 -18.95
N SER A 320 -1.79 9.29 -19.38
CA SER A 320 -1.74 9.67 -20.80
C SER A 320 -0.50 9.09 -21.52
N LYS A 321 0.68 9.07 -20.86
CA LYS A 321 1.89 8.45 -21.40
C LYS A 321 1.71 6.93 -21.57
N LEU A 322 1.12 6.27 -20.58
CA LEU A 322 0.84 4.82 -20.67
C LEU A 322 -0.15 4.48 -21.79
N THR A 323 -1.16 5.33 -22.00
CA THR A 323 -2.10 5.18 -23.12
C THR A 323 -1.36 5.30 -24.47
N ALA A 324 -0.52 6.32 -24.65
CA ALA A 324 0.27 6.49 -25.85
C ALA A 324 1.22 5.30 -26.10
N LEU A 325 1.83 4.74 -25.03
CA LEU A 325 2.66 3.54 -25.14
C LEU A 325 1.83 2.30 -25.53
N SER A 326 0.60 2.16 -25.04
CA SER A 326 -0.28 1.05 -25.41
C SER A 326 -0.73 1.12 -26.87
N GLU A 327 -0.92 2.33 -27.42
CA GLU A 327 -1.20 2.54 -28.83
C GLU A 327 0.02 2.19 -29.73
N LYS A 328 1.24 2.49 -29.24
CA LYS A 328 2.50 2.21 -29.94
C LYS A 328 2.89 0.74 -29.91
N TYR A 329 2.61 0.04 -28.80
CA TYR A 329 3.03 -1.34 -28.56
C TYR A 329 1.81 -2.26 -28.35
N PRO A 330 1.34 -3.00 -29.38
CA PRO A 330 0.12 -3.81 -29.30
C PRO A 330 0.12 -4.93 -28.24
N PHE A 331 1.29 -5.25 -27.68
CA PHE A 331 1.41 -6.23 -26.59
C PHE A 331 1.20 -5.62 -25.20
N ILE A 332 0.93 -4.31 -25.09
CA ILE A 332 0.53 -3.61 -23.88
C ILE A 332 -0.94 -3.24 -23.99
N ASP A 333 -1.70 -3.52 -22.96
CA ASP A 333 -3.12 -3.18 -22.87
C ASP A 333 -3.54 -2.69 -21.49
N SER A 334 -4.80 -2.28 -21.41
CA SER A 334 -5.49 -1.95 -20.16
C SER A 334 -4.71 -1.00 -19.24
N PRO A 335 -4.25 0.18 -19.74
CA PRO A 335 -3.73 1.20 -18.83
C PRO A 335 -4.82 1.62 -17.87
N ARG A 336 -4.51 1.56 -16.54
CA ARG A 336 -5.50 1.77 -15.47
C ARG A 336 -4.90 2.32 -14.20
N GLY A 337 -5.77 2.70 -13.28
CA GLY A 337 -5.43 3.19 -11.95
C GLY A 337 -5.92 4.62 -11.71
N ILE A 338 -5.67 5.14 -10.51
CA ILE A 338 -6.07 6.47 -10.06
C ILE A 338 -4.85 7.15 -9.42
N GLY A 339 -4.65 8.44 -9.69
CA GLY A 339 -3.50 9.19 -9.20
C GLY A 339 -2.18 8.53 -9.60
N LEU A 340 -1.22 8.47 -8.70
CA LEU A 340 0.07 7.81 -8.88
C LEU A 340 0.06 6.32 -8.47
N MET A 341 -1.05 5.64 -8.69
CA MET A 341 -1.21 4.19 -8.56
C MET A 341 -1.68 3.66 -9.90
N ARG A 342 -0.73 3.28 -10.78
CA ARG A 342 -0.98 2.94 -12.19
C ARG A 342 -0.44 1.57 -12.56
N ALA A 343 -1.10 0.93 -13.53
CA ALA A 343 -0.65 -0.32 -14.12
C ALA A 343 -1.02 -0.42 -15.59
N VAL A 344 -0.31 -1.30 -16.28
CA VAL A 344 -0.68 -1.80 -17.62
C VAL A 344 -0.56 -3.33 -17.60
N ASN A 345 -1.35 -4.01 -18.42
CA ASN A 345 -1.12 -5.41 -18.72
C ASN A 345 -0.16 -5.57 -19.89
N VAL A 346 0.50 -6.70 -19.92
CA VAL A 346 1.35 -7.13 -21.04
C VAL A 346 0.99 -8.55 -21.43
N GLN A 347 1.07 -8.84 -22.73
CA GLN A 347 0.78 -10.17 -23.27
C GLN A 347 1.92 -11.16 -22.96
N GLN A 348 1.64 -12.46 -23.01
CA GLN A 348 2.62 -13.56 -23.04
C GLN A 348 3.63 -13.59 -21.87
N ASP A 349 3.23 -13.24 -20.64
CA ASP A 349 4.12 -13.25 -19.47
C ASP A 349 5.42 -12.44 -19.65
N LEU A 350 5.36 -11.35 -20.42
CA LEU A 350 6.51 -10.48 -20.72
C LEU A 350 6.88 -9.53 -19.56
N ALA A 351 6.01 -9.36 -18.56
CA ALA A 351 6.23 -8.39 -17.49
C ALA A 351 7.58 -8.59 -16.75
N PRO A 352 8.02 -9.82 -16.41
CA PRO A 352 9.33 -10.00 -15.78
C PRO A 352 10.50 -9.57 -16.66
N ALA A 353 10.43 -9.86 -17.97
CA ALA A 353 11.49 -9.46 -18.91
C ALA A 353 11.55 -7.94 -19.10
N ILE A 354 10.39 -7.28 -19.16
CA ILE A 354 10.30 -5.81 -19.23
C ILE A 354 10.92 -5.20 -17.97
N VAL A 355 10.58 -5.70 -16.77
CA VAL A 355 11.14 -5.18 -15.51
C VAL A 355 12.66 -5.33 -15.44
N GLN A 356 13.21 -6.47 -15.90
CA GLN A 356 14.67 -6.67 -15.97
C GLN A 356 15.35 -5.70 -16.93
N LYS A 357 14.74 -5.43 -18.08
CA LYS A 357 15.28 -4.48 -19.05
C LYS A 357 15.15 -3.03 -18.55
N ALA A 358 14.02 -2.66 -17.96
CA ALA A 358 13.83 -1.35 -17.35
C ALA A 358 14.88 -1.10 -16.26
N LEU A 359 15.21 -2.10 -15.44
CA LEU A 359 16.30 -2.06 -14.46
C LEU A 359 17.66 -1.78 -15.15
N ALA A 360 17.93 -2.42 -16.29
CA ALA A 360 19.15 -2.16 -17.05
C ALA A 360 19.22 -0.72 -17.58
N HIS A 361 18.07 -0.13 -17.93
CA HIS A 361 17.97 1.27 -18.38
C HIS A 361 17.89 2.30 -17.22
N GLY A 362 17.86 1.87 -15.96
CA GLY A 362 17.82 2.78 -14.81
C GLY A 362 16.42 3.16 -14.35
N LEU A 363 15.41 2.37 -14.71
CA LEU A 363 14.03 2.55 -14.22
C LEU A 363 13.64 1.36 -13.35
N LEU A 364 13.28 1.63 -12.08
CA LEU A 364 12.74 0.61 -11.18
C LEU A 364 11.23 0.48 -11.38
N LEU A 365 10.83 -0.68 -11.84
CA LEU A 365 9.44 -1.11 -11.95
C LEU A 365 9.25 -2.42 -11.19
N ASN A 366 8.02 -2.78 -10.88
CA ASN A 366 7.74 -4.15 -10.49
C ASN A 366 6.56 -4.75 -11.26
N ASN A 367 6.52 -6.08 -11.30
CA ASN A 367 5.45 -6.83 -11.93
C ASN A 367 4.62 -7.57 -10.90
N LEU A 368 3.34 -7.74 -11.20
CA LEU A 368 2.41 -8.61 -10.48
C LEU A 368 2.15 -9.82 -11.39
N GLY A 369 2.69 -10.97 -10.98
CA GLY A 369 2.69 -12.16 -11.85
C GLY A 369 3.44 -11.91 -13.17
N GLY A 370 3.05 -12.64 -14.24
CA GLY A 370 3.66 -12.56 -15.54
C GLY A 370 3.17 -11.41 -16.43
N LYS A 371 2.02 -10.81 -16.09
CA LYS A 371 1.24 -10.00 -17.06
C LYS A 371 0.98 -8.56 -16.68
N THR A 372 1.29 -8.13 -15.47
CA THR A 372 1.00 -6.75 -15.04
C THR A 372 2.28 -6.02 -14.65
N LEU A 373 2.50 -4.85 -15.22
CA LEU A 373 3.49 -3.88 -14.75
C LEU A 373 2.80 -2.90 -13.81
N ARG A 374 3.32 -2.75 -12.59
CA ARG A 374 2.82 -1.83 -11.59
C ARG A 374 3.78 -0.67 -11.40
N MET A 375 3.23 0.55 -11.31
CA MET A 375 3.94 1.81 -11.11
C MET A 375 3.28 2.58 -9.98
N ILE A 376 4.02 2.75 -8.88
CA ILE A 376 3.56 3.36 -7.63
C ILE A 376 4.64 4.29 -7.03
N PRO A 377 5.11 5.28 -7.84
CA PRO A 377 6.23 6.15 -7.49
C PRO A 377 5.93 7.08 -6.31
N PRO A 378 6.92 7.85 -5.81
CA PRO A 378 6.69 8.93 -4.83
C PRO A 378 5.68 9.96 -5.32
N LEU A 379 4.98 10.64 -4.39
CA LEU A 379 3.98 11.67 -4.73
C LEU A 379 4.62 12.99 -5.19
N ILE A 380 5.91 13.16 -4.96
CA ILE A 380 6.69 14.37 -5.27
C ILE A 380 7.14 14.45 -6.74
N LEU A 381 6.77 13.48 -7.58
CA LEU A 381 7.18 13.48 -8.98
C LEU A 381 6.81 14.77 -9.69
N THR A 382 7.68 15.18 -10.62
CA THR A 382 7.47 16.28 -11.56
C THR A 382 7.11 15.73 -12.95
N SER A 383 6.65 16.59 -13.84
CA SER A 383 6.44 16.22 -15.25
C SER A 383 7.74 15.76 -15.93
N ALA A 384 8.88 16.33 -15.54
CA ALA A 384 10.19 15.92 -16.07
C ALA A 384 10.55 14.48 -15.66
N ASP A 385 10.27 14.08 -14.41
CA ASP A 385 10.48 12.70 -13.95
C ASP A 385 9.58 11.71 -14.71
N ILE A 386 8.34 12.12 -15.01
CA ILE A 386 7.40 11.32 -15.80
C ILE A 386 7.86 11.21 -17.26
N ASP A 387 8.34 12.29 -17.85
CA ASP A 387 8.88 12.26 -19.23
C ASP A 387 10.11 11.37 -19.34
N GLU A 388 11.03 11.43 -18.35
CA GLU A 388 12.19 10.55 -18.25
C GLU A 388 11.74 9.09 -18.12
N ALA A 389 10.84 8.78 -17.18
CA ALA A 389 10.31 7.43 -17.01
C ALA A 389 9.63 6.89 -18.28
N SER A 390 8.87 7.74 -18.97
CA SER A 390 8.21 7.41 -20.23
C SER A 390 9.23 7.06 -21.32
N GLY A 391 10.32 7.84 -21.43
CA GLY A 391 11.40 7.58 -22.37
C GLY A 391 12.13 6.28 -22.08
N LEU A 392 12.46 6.01 -20.81
CA LEU A 392 13.12 4.77 -20.39
C LEU A 392 12.23 3.55 -20.61
N LEU A 393 10.93 3.69 -20.35
CA LEU A 393 9.97 2.61 -20.61
C LEU A 393 9.78 2.40 -22.11
N ASP A 394 9.68 3.43 -22.92
CA ASP A 394 9.58 3.34 -24.39
C ASP A 394 10.79 2.61 -24.99
N GLN A 395 12.01 2.98 -24.58
CA GLN A 395 13.24 2.29 -24.97
C GLN A 395 13.20 0.79 -24.59
N THR A 396 12.77 0.51 -23.34
CA THR A 396 12.62 -0.87 -22.84
C THR A 396 11.66 -1.69 -23.70
N LEU A 397 10.51 -1.11 -24.03
CA LEU A 397 9.47 -1.78 -24.81
C LEU A 397 9.87 -1.99 -26.28
N ALA A 398 10.62 -1.04 -26.87
CA ALA A 398 11.16 -1.19 -28.22
C ALA A 398 12.10 -2.40 -28.32
N GLU A 399 13.02 -2.57 -27.36
CA GLU A 399 13.91 -3.73 -27.32
C GLU A 399 13.18 -5.06 -27.13
N VAL A 400 12.10 -5.08 -26.31
CA VAL A 400 11.28 -6.29 -26.13
C VAL A 400 10.55 -6.62 -27.43
N ALA A 401 10.00 -5.62 -28.13
CA ALA A 401 9.34 -5.80 -29.41
C ALA A 401 10.27 -6.38 -30.48
N GLU A 402 11.51 -5.89 -30.57
CA GLU A 402 12.52 -6.42 -31.52
C GLU A 402 12.89 -7.87 -31.20
N GLN A 403 13.07 -8.22 -29.94
CA GLN A 403 13.38 -9.59 -29.53
C GLN A 403 12.23 -10.57 -29.83
N ALA A 404 10.98 -10.11 -29.73
CA ALA A 404 9.81 -10.91 -30.08
C ALA A 404 9.75 -11.21 -31.59
N LYS A 405 10.10 -10.21 -32.44
CA LYS A 405 10.17 -10.39 -33.92
C LYS A 405 11.29 -11.33 -34.36
N GLY A 406 12.43 -11.33 -33.67
CA GLY A 406 13.56 -12.20 -33.99
C GLY A 406 13.40 -13.68 -33.58
N ARG A 407 12.33 -13.99 -32.81
CA ARG A 407 11.97 -15.35 -32.38
C ARG A 407 10.81 -15.96 -33.15
N ALA A 408 10.12 -15.18 -33.96
CA ALA A 408 9.04 -15.62 -34.87
C ALA A 408 9.61 -15.95 -36.25
#